data_cd7c6757ebbd0b85b1fe24881b58e1f6
#
_entry.id   cd7c6757ebbd0b85b1fe24881b58e1f6
#
_cell.length_a   1.000
_cell.length_b   1.000
_cell.length_c   1.000
_cell.angle_alpha   90.00
_cell.angle_beta   90.00
_cell.angle_gamma   90.00
#
_symmetry.space_group_name_H-M   'P 1'
#
loop_
_entity.id
_entity.type
_entity.pdbx_description
1 polymer ?
#
loop_
_entity_poly.entity_id
_entity_poly.type
_entity_poly.pdbx_seq_one_letter_code
_entity_poly.pdbx_strand_id
1 'polypeptide(L)'
;MDSTILADAVATQDTVTQLISAIRRVGREVPGAKEQIAAVCTGHGYSRPGKPKIDWDDPAAKDVLVSALVNDANALVAVFEGADLDEPAASAVALLALVAGQDVEPAEGSDGTDGRWQIARKVAEDRVVSVNDPDARHTRKSPEARRDGYRAHVAADPETGIITGEKLTKAAGQENSDPAVAAEFVTAGTAGTDGAAAPGQGVPDPGCSGGDSEDDTLAWYGDSAYGTGDLRDAIGAAGHKAVIKPKPLQPPVPGGFTLDDFTADEQAGTVTCPAGITRSITPTRNVIFGAACGSCPLRARCTTSKTGRTLSLHPRDHLLRAARADWAADTRLREDYARHRPNVERAIAQVATWRGRRLKLRYRGVTSNNAWLKRRTAALSLRNLLSRGLARRGGVWVLAT
;
A
#
# COMPACT_ATOMS: atom_id res chain seq x y z
N MET A 1 7.49 13.21 1.53
CA MET A 1 6.65 12.15 0.91
C MET A 1 5.35 12.01 1.65
N ASP A 2 4.27 11.75 0.94
CA ASP A 2 2.96 11.47 1.52
C ASP A 2 2.11 10.65 0.56
N SER A 3 1.03 10.03 1.06
CA SER A 3 0.09 9.29 0.24
C SER A 3 -1.36 9.57 0.59
N THR A 4 -2.25 9.30 -0.36
CA THR A 4 -3.69 9.42 -0.14
C THR A 4 -4.47 8.41 -0.98
N ILE A 5 -5.66 8.06 -0.51
CA ILE A 5 -6.56 7.22 -1.28
C ILE A 5 -7.45 8.10 -2.16
N LEU A 6 -7.41 7.81 -3.45
CA LEU A 6 -8.32 8.35 -4.45
C LEU A 6 -9.42 7.33 -4.73
N ALA A 7 -10.67 7.75 -4.56
CA ALA A 7 -11.82 6.88 -4.81
C ALA A 7 -11.88 6.46 -6.29
N ASP A 8 -12.18 5.20 -6.53
CA ASP A 8 -12.32 4.64 -7.88
C ASP A 8 -13.55 5.16 -8.64
N ALA A 9 -13.65 4.85 -9.94
CA ALA A 9 -14.74 5.24 -10.81
C ALA A 9 -15.98 4.34 -10.69
N VAL A 10 -15.84 3.13 -10.15
CA VAL A 10 -16.88 2.11 -10.11
C VAL A 10 -17.50 1.98 -8.73
N ALA A 11 -18.65 1.32 -8.66
CA ALA A 11 -19.27 0.97 -7.40
C ALA A 11 -18.71 -0.36 -6.90
N THR A 12 -18.52 -0.46 -5.57
CA THR A 12 -18.22 -1.72 -4.90
C THR A 12 -19.34 -2.72 -5.16
N GLN A 13 -18.99 -3.94 -5.47
CA GLN A 13 -19.92 -5.04 -5.71
C GLN A 13 -19.92 -5.99 -4.50
N ASP A 14 -21.12 -6.48 -4.13
CA ASP A 14 -21.25 -7.60 -3.20
C ASP A 14 -20.83 -8.91 -3.87
N THR A 15 -20.59 -9.98 -3.09
CA THR A 15 -20.10 -11.27 -3.55
C THR A 15 -20.96 -11.88 -4.66
N VAL A 16 -22.30 -11.84 -4.52
CA VAL A 16 -23.22 -12.36 -5.55
C VAL A 16 -23.09 -11.57 -6.85
N THR A 17 -23.05 -10.25 -6.76
CA THR A 17 -22.90 -9.38 -7.94
C THR A 17 -21.53 -9.59 -8.60
N GLN A 18 -20.47 -9.82 -7.83
CA GLN A 18 -19.13 -10.11 -8.36
C GLN A 18 -19.10 -11.45 -9.11
N LEU A 19 -19.61 -12.52 -8.52
CA LEU A 19 -19.67 -13.86 -9.16
C LEU A 19 -20.42 -13.78 -10.49
N ILE A 20 -21.63 -13.23 -10.51
CA ILE A 20 -22.42 -13.09 -11.73
C ILE A 20 -21.67 -12.23 -12.77
N SER A 21 -21.06 -11.14 -12.33
CA SER A 21 -20.33 -10.22 -13.24
C SER A 21 -19.07 -10.87 -13.82
N ALA A 22 -18.36 -11.68 -13.03
CA ALA A 22 -17.16 -12.38 -13.45
C ALA A 22 -17.49 -13.49 -14.47
N ILE A 23 -18.51 -14.33 -14.23
CA ILE A 23 -18.98 -15.33 -15.19
C ILE A 23 -19.40 -14.66 -16.51
N ARG A 24 -20.13 -13.57 -16.43
CA ARG A 24 -20.54 -12.81 -17.63
C ARG A 24 -19.35 -12.16 -18.36
N ARG A 25 -18.30 -11.79 -17.64
CA ARG A 25 -17.06 -11.29 -18.24
C ARG A 25 -16.35 -12.39 -19.02
N VAL A 26 -16.22 -13.58 -18.47
CA VAL A 26 -15.70 -14.75 -19.22
C VAL A 26 -16.51 -14.98 -20.50
N GLY A 27 -17.83 -14.92 -20.44
CA GLY A 27 -18.69 -15.06 -21.63
C GLY A 27 -18.53 -13.96 -22.69
N ARG A 28 -17.92 -12.81 -22.35
CA ARG A 28 -17.62 -11.75 -23.32
C ARG A 28 -16.20 -11.81 -23.87
N GLU A 29 -15.24 -12.13 -23.00
CA GLU A 29 -13.81 -12.05 -23.31
C GLU A 29 -13.26 -13.38 -23.90
N VAL A 30 -13.87 -14.53 -23.57
CA VAL A 30 -13.39 -15.84 -24.02
C VAL A 30 -14.23 -16.34 -25.20
N PRO A 31 -13.62 -16.61 -26.36
CA PRO A 31 -14.33 -17.18 -27.50
C PRO A 31 -15.00 -18.51 -27.14
N GLY A 32 -16.27 -18.70 -27.54
CA GLY A 32 -17.03 -19.94 -27.26
C GLY A 32 -17.51 -20.10 -25.81
N ALA A 33 -17.19 -19.17 -24.90
CA ALA A 33 -17.56 -19.31 -23.49
C ALA A 33 -19.06 -19.16 -23.22
N LYS A 34 -19.83 -18.52 -24.10
CA LYS A 34 -21.29 -18.42 -23.92
C LYS A 34 -21.96 -19.77 -24.00
N GLU A 35 -21.52 -20.60 -24.92
CA GLU A 35 -21.98 -21.98 -25.10
C GLU A 35 -21.61 -22.86 -23.90
N GLN A 36 -20.36 -22.66 -23.38
CA GLN A 36 -19.91 -23.36 -22.17
C GLN A 36 -20.71 -22.92 -20.94
N ILE A 37 -20.94 -21.61 -20.76
CA ILE A 37 -21.79 -21.11 -19.67
C ILE A 37 -23.18 -21.73 -19.73
N ALA A 38 -23.78 -21.84 -20.92
CA ALA A 38 -25.10 -22.45 -21.10
C ALA A 38 -25.09 -23.96 -20.80
N ALA A 39 -23.95 -24.65 -21.01
CA ALA A 39 -23.80 -26.08 -20.80
C ALA A 39 -23.51 -26.43 -19.33
N VAL A 40 -22.65 -25.68 -18.63
CA VAL A 40 -22.15 -26.09 -17.31
C VAL A 40 -22.68 -25.22 -16.15
N CYS A 41 -23.18 -24.01 -16.39
CA CYS A 41 -23.66 -23.12 -15.35
C CYS A 41 -25.19 -23.21 -15.21
N THR A 42 -25.65 -23.71 -14.07
CA THR A 42 -27.09 -23.96 -13.82
C THR A 42 -27.64 -23.07 -12.69
N GLY A 43 -26.80 -22.41 -11.91
CA GLY A 43 -27.19 -21.67 -10.71
C GLY A 43 -27.89 -20.33 -11.00
N HIS A 44 -27.69 -19.76 -12.20
CA HIS A 44 -28.29 -18.50 -12.58
C HIS A 44 -28.40 -18.30 -14.09
N GLY A 45 -29.40 -17.51 -14.53
CA GLY A 45 -29.56 -17.14 -15.93
C GLY A 45 -28.63 -16.00 -16.36
N TYR A 46 -27.41 -16.31 -16.77
CA TYR A 46 -26.34 -15.31 -17.05
C TYR A 46 -26.58 -14.46 -18.30
N SER A 47 -27.54 -14.81 -19.14
CA SER A 47 -27.93 -14.03 -20.33
C SER A 47 -28.67 -12.71 -20.00
N ARG A 48 -29.29 -12.63 -18.83
CA ARG A 48 -30.10 -11.48 -18.39
C ARG A 48 -29.37 -10.65 -17.36
N PRO A 49 -29.45 -9.28 -17.42
CA PRO A 49 -28.91 -8.42 -16.38
C PRO A 49 -29.79 -8.47 -15.12
N GLY A 50 -29.19 -8.16 -13.97
CA GLY A 50 -29.89 -8.01 -12.70
C GLY A 50 -29.49 -9.05 -11.67
N LYS A 51 -29.94 -8.84 -10.44
CA LYS A 51 -29.78 -9.80 -9.34
C LYS A 51 -30.83 -10.89 -9.41
N PRO A 52 -30.51 -12.10 -8.94
CA PRO A 52 -31.48 -13.19 -8.78
C PRO A 52 -32.67 -12.77 -7.90
N LYS A 53 -33.84 -13.28 -8.21
CA LYS A 53 -35.06 -13.07 -7.42
C LYS A 53 -35.11 -14.12 -6.32
N ILE A 54 -34.60 -13.82 -5.17
CA ILE A 54 -34.66 -14.62 -3.94
C ILE A 54 -35.19 -13.77 -2.80
N ASP A 55 -35.53 -14.39 -1.70
CA ASP A 55 -35.74 -13.67 -0.44
C ASP A 55 -34.36 -13.25 0.12
N TRP A 56 -34.06 -11.94 0.02
CA TRP A 56 -32.76 -11.39 0.46
C TRP A 56 -32.66 -11.27 1.96
N ASP A 57 -33.71 -11.41 2.72
CA ASP A 57 -33.72 -11.42 4.18
C ASP A 57 -33.54 -12.82 4.76
N ASP A 58 -33.74 -13.87 3.95
CA ASP A 58 -33.49 -15.25 4.32
C ASP A 58 -31.99 -15.64 4.12
N PRO A 59 -31.23 -15.92 5.20
CA PRO A 59 -29.85 -16.39 5.09
C PRO A 59 -29.70 -17.70 4.32
N ALA A 60 -30.65 -18.66 4.49
CA ALA A 60 -30.57 -19.94 3.83
C ALA A 60 -30.75 -19.82 2.30
N ALA A 61 -31.65 -18.95 1.84
CA ALA A 61 -31.81 -18.66 0.42
C ALA A 61 -30.54 -18.01 -0.17
N LYS A 62 -29.83 -17.15 0.59
CA LYS A 62 -28.53 -16.60 0.18
C LYS A 62 -27.46 -17.65 0.06
N ASP A 63 -27.34 -18.56 1.02
CA ASP A 63 -26.31 -19.61 1.02
C ASP A 63 -26.53 -20.60 -0.13
N VAL A 64 -27.77 -20.95 -0.43
CA VAL A 64 -28.13 -21.77 -1.60
C VAL A 64 -27.70 -21.06 -2.90
N LEU A 65 -28.00 -19.77 -3.03
CA LEU A 65 -27.60 -18.99 -4.21
C LEU A 65 -26.07 -18.87 -4.32
N VAL A 66 -25.38 -18.55 -3.21
CA VAL A 66 -23.91 -18.43 -3.20
C VAL A 66 -23.28 -19.76 -3.59
N SER A 67 -23.75 -20.90 -3.02
CA SER A 67 -23.28 -22.23 -3.39
C SER A 67 -23.45 -22.48 -4.90
N ALA A 68 -24.62 -22.20 -5.45
CA ALA A 68 -24.88 -22.40 -6.88
C ALA A 68 -23.94 -21.54 -7.76
N LEU A 69 -23.74 -20.27 -7.42
CA LEU A 69 -22.87 -19.35 -8.18
C LEU A 69 -21.38 -19.74 -8.07
N VAL A 70 -20.92 -20.20 -6.91
CA VAL A 70 -19.53 -20.66 -6.72
C VAL A 70 -19.29 -21.94 -7.50
N ASN A 71 -20.25 -22.89 -7.49
CA ASN A 71 -20.15 -24.11 -8.26
C ASN A 71 -20.14 -23.84 -9.77
N ASP A 72 -20.98 -22.93 -10.25
CA ASP A 72 -20.96 -22.47 -11.65
C ASP A 72 -19.60 -21.85 -12.02
N ALA A 73 -19.04 -21.01 -11.14
CA ALA A 73 -17.75 -20.37 -11.34
C ALA A 73 -16.62 -21.42 -11.43
N ASN A 74 -16.58 -22.36 -10.48
CA ASN A 74 -15.58 -23.43 -10.44
C ASN A 74 -15.70 -24.36 -11.66
N ALA A 75 -16.92 -24.75 -12.04
CA ALA A 75 -17.15 -25.54 -13.23
C ALA A 75 -16.67 -24.84 -14.50
N LEU A 76 -16.93 -23.52 -14.61
CA LEU A 76 -16.48 -22.73 -15.77
C LEU A 76 -14.97 -22.56 -15.79
N VAL A 77 -14.32 -22.34 -14.65
CA VAL A 77 -12.84 -22.27 -14.54
C VAL A 77 -12.23 -23.60 -15.00
N ALA A 78 -12.76 -24.73 -14.55
CA ALA A 78 -12.29 -26.07 -14.95
C ALA A 78 -12.40 -26.34 -16.46
N VAL A 79 -13.41 -25.80 -17.13
CA VAL A 79 -13.55 -25.91 -18.61
C VAL A 79 -12.38 -25.27 -19.35
N PHE A 80 -11.81 -24.20 -18.79
CA PHE A 80 -10.71 -23.44 -19.42
C PHE A 80 -9.34 -23.77 -18.83
N GLU A 81 -9.24 -24.75 -17.94
CA GLU A 81 -7.94 -25.19 -17.40
C GLU A 81 -7.07 -25.79 -18.51
N GLY A 82 -5.87 -25.24 -18.68
CA GLY A 82 -4.94 -25.64 -19.74
C GLY A 82 -5.31 -25.19 -21.15
N ALA A 83 -6.37 -24.41 -21.33
CA ALA A 83 -6.73 -23.86 -22.63
C ALA A 83 -5.74 -22.78 -23.07
N ASP A 84 -5.42 -22.75 -24.37
CA ASP A 84 -4.61 -21.69 -24.99
C ASP A 84 -5.49 -20.45 -25.18
N LEU A 85 -5.36 -19.49 -24.24
CA LEU A 85 -6.16 -18.26 -24.19
C LEU A 85 -5.27 -17.06 -24.42
N ASP A 86 -5.78 -16.08 -25.14
CA ASP A 86 -5.14 -14.76 -25.20
C ASP A 86 -5.14 -14.04 -23.84
N GLU A 87 -4.35 -12.98 -23.69
CA GLU A 87 -4.19 -12.25 -22.43
C GLU A 87 -5.54 -11.77 -21.83
N PRO A 88 -6.46 -11.13 -22.60
CA PRO A 88 -7.76 -10.70 -22.08
C PRO A 88 -8.63 -11.87 -21.58
N ALA A 89 -8.66 -12.98 -22.32
CA ALA A 89 -9.42 -14.18 -21.97
C ALA A 89 -8.84 -14.86 -20.72
N ALA A 90 -7.52 -15.07 -20.70
CA ALA A 90 -6.82 -15.63 -19.53
C ALA A 90 -7.03 -14.78 -18.27
N SER A 91 -6.96 -13.45 -18.40
CA SER A 91 -7.23 -12.50 -17.31
C SER A 91 -8.67 -12.58 -16.80
N ALA A 92 -9.65 -12.80 -17.70
CA ALA A 92 -11.04 -12.95 -17.31
C ALA A 92 -11.30 -14.24 -16.52
N VAL A 93 -10.69 -15.36 -16.93
CA VAL A 93 -10.80 -16.66 -16.23
C VAL A 93 -10.08 -16.59 -14.87
N ALA A 94 -8.87 -16.01 -14.81
CA ALA A 94 -8.13 -15.83 -13.57
C ALA A 94 -8.90 -14.94 -12.57
N LEU A 95 -9.53 -13.86 -13.06
CA LEU A 95 -10.38 -13.02 -12.23
C LEU A 95 -11.62 -13.78 -11.71
N LEU A 96 -12.23 -14.65 -12.50
CA LEU A 96 -13.34 -15.49 -12.07
C LEU A 96 -12.90 -16.43 -10.95
N ALA A 97 -11.77 -17.12 -11.11
CA ALA A 97 -11.20 -18.00 -10.08
C ALA A 97 -10.92 -17.25 -8.77
N LEU A 98 -10.32 -16.04 -8.87
CA LEU A 98 -10.07 -15.19 -7.72
C LEU A 98 -11.37 -14.80 -7.00
N VAL A 99 -12.38 -14.33 -7.72
CA VAL A 99 -13.66 -13.89 -7.16
C VAL A 99 -14.43 -15.07 -6.53
N ALA A 100 -14.31 -16.28 -7.11
CA ALA A 100 -14.93 -17.48 -6.58
C ALA A 100 -14.36 -17.90 -5.21
N GLY A 101 -13.11 -17.53 -4.90
CA GLY A 101 -12.44 -17.91 -3.65
C GLY A 101 -12.26 -16.78 -2.62
N GLN A 102 -12.43 -15.50 -3.01
CA GLN A 102 -11.99 -14.42 -2.13
C GLN A 102 -12.90 -14.13 -0.92
N ASP A 103 -14.21 -14.31 -1.06
CA ASP A 103 -15.21 -13.93 -0.05
C ASP A 103 -16.13 -15.08 0.32
N VAL A 104 -15.73 -16.31 0.07
CA VAL A 104 -16.51 -17.52 0.34
C VAL A 104 -15.69 -18.53 1.15
N GLU A 105 -16.38 -19.31 1.97
CA GLU A 105 -15.81 -20.40 2.74
C GLU A 105 -16.78 -21.60 2.68
N PRO A 106 -16.31 -22.83 2.92
CA PRO A 106 -17.23 -23.97 3.03
C PRO A 106 -18.33 -23.68 4.05
N ALA A 107 -19.56 -24.10 3.75
CA ALA A 107 -20.68 -23.96 4.68
C ALA A 107 -20.44 -24.76 5.97
N GLU A 108 -21.14 -24.41 7.03
CA GLU A 108 -21.00 -25.12 8.31
C GLU A 108 -21.25 -26.62 8.16
N GLY A 109 -20.29 -27.43 8.63
CA GLY A 109 -20.32 -28.88 8.50
C GLY A 109 -19.97 -29.40 7.10
N SER A 110 -19.37 -28.58 6.23
CA SER A 110 -18.85 -28.94 4.91
C SER A 110 -17.35 -28.64 4.82
N ASP A 111 -16.64 -29.35 3.94
CA ASP A 111 -15.28 -29.04 3.51
C ASP A 111 -15.23 -28.40 2.10
N GLY A 112 -16.42 -28.14 1.52
CA GLY A 112 -16.59 -27.58 0.18
C GLY A 112 -16.64 -28.63 -0.94
N THR A 113 -16.28 -29.89 -0.70
CA THR A 113 -16.31 -30.95 -1.73
C THR A 113 -17.75 -31.35 -2.10
N ASP A 114 -18.70 -31.12 -1.20
CA ASP A 114 -20.13 -31.32 -1.41
C ASP A 114 -20.83 -30.15 -2.14
N GLY A 115 -20.06 -29.13 -2.51
CA GLY A 115 -20.55 -27.94 -3.22
C GLY A 115 -21.33 -26.94 -2.36
N ARG A 116 -21.27 -27.05 -1.02
CA ARG A 116 -21.94 -26.13 -0.11
C ARG A 116 -21.00 -25.03 0.34
N TRP A 117 -21.36 -23.80 0.02
CA TRP A 117 -20.59 -22.59 0.29
C TRP A 117 -21.40 -21.54 1.03
N GLN A 118 -20.73 -20.70 1.82
CA GLN A 118 -21.30 -19.53 2.48
C GLN A 118 -20.38 -18.31 2.30
N ILE A 119 -20.93 -17.12 2.51
CA ILE A 119 -20.12 -15.90 2.51
C ILE A 119 -19.20 -15.91 3.73
N ALA A 120 -17.88 -15.71 3.50
CA ALA A 120 -16.87 -15.71 4.55
C ALA A 120 -17.12 -14.58 5.57
N ARG A 121 -16.92 -14.89 6.85
CA ARG A 121 -17.05 -13.89 7.93
C ARG A 121 -15.98 -12.82 7.91
N LYS A 122 -14.83 -13.09 7.29
CA LYS A 122 -13.71 -12.17 7.16
C LYS A 122 -13.55 -11.74 5.71
N VAL A 123 -13.25 -10.45 5.52
CA VAL A 123 -12.93 -9.91 4.20
C VAL A 123 -11.50 -10.35 3.83
N ALA A 124 -11.30 -10.84 2.61
CA ALA A 124 -9.98 -11.17 2.10
C ALA A 124 -9.06 -9.94 2.11
N GLU A 125 -7.77 -10.13 2.43
CA GLU A 125 -6.81 -9.05 2.65
C GLU A 125 -6.63 -8.16 1.40
N ASP A 126 -6.54 -8.75 0.22
CA ASP A 126 -6.39 -8.05 -1.06
C ASP A 126 -7.65 -8.16 -1.93
N ARG A 127 -8.81 -8.00 -1.31
CA ARG A 127 -10.10 -8.17 -1.95
C ARG A 127 -10.29 -7.26 -3.16
N VAL A 128 -10.61 -7.86 -4.30
CA VAL A 128 -11.14 -7.14 -5.47
C VAL A 128 -12.52 -6.58 -5.13
N VAL A 129 -12.72 -5.29 -5.30
CA VAL A 129 -13.97 -4.62 -4.91
C VAL A 129 -15.00 -4.57 -6.05
N SER A 130 -14.55 -4.74 -7.28
CA SER A 130 -15.40 -4.76 -8.46
C SER A 130 -14.75 -5.51 -9.63
N VAL A 131 -15.49 -6.38 -10.29
CA VAL A 131 -15.08 -7.03 -11.55
C VAL A 131 -14.89 -6.03 -12.70
N ASN A 132 -15.54 -4.86 -12.61
CA ASN A 132 -15.41 -3.82 -13.61
C ASN A 132 -14.12 -3.01 -13.50
N ASP A 133 -13.48 -3.03 -12.33
CA ASP A 133 -12.18 -2.42 -12.08
C ASP A 133 -11.37 -3.31 -11.11
N PRO A 134 -10.74 -4.38 -11.63
CA PRO A 134 -10.05 -5.38 -10.81
C PRO A 134 -8.81 -4.87 -10.08
N ASP A 135 -8.33 -3.68 -10.42
CA ASP A 135 -7.18 -3.06 -9.75
C ASP A 135 -7.57 -2.23 -8.54
N ALA A 136 -8.83 -1.79 -8.45
CA ALA A 136 -9.32 -1.07 -7.27
C ALA A 136 -9.35 -2.00 -6.05
N ARG A 137 -8.93 -1.49 -4.88
CA ARG A 137 -8.86 -2.26 -3.64
C ARG A 137 -9.56 -1.55 -2.50
N HIS A 138 -10.08 -2.36 -1.59
CA HIS A 138 -10.56 -1.88 -0.31
C HIS A 138 -9.38 -1.48 0.58
N THR A 139 -9.49 -0.32 1.23
CA THR A 139 -8.51 0.12 2.22
C THR A 139 -9.20 0.69 3.44
N ARG A 140 -8.56 0.55 4.60
CA ARG A 140 -9.07 0.97 5.88
C ARG A 140 -8.01 1.76 6.63
N LYS A 141 -8.21 3.07 6.77
CA LYS A 141 -7.36 3.92 7.60
C LYS A 141 -7.79 3.89 9.09
N SER A 142 -9.10 3.79 9.35
CA SER A 142 -9.71 3.58 10.66
C SER A 142 -11.00 2.76 10.49
N PRO A 143 -11.63 2.27 11.57
CA PRO A 143 -12.93 1.58 11.47
C PRO A 143 -13.98 2.33 10.68
N GLU A 144 -13.98 3.66 10.79
CA GLU A 144 -14.96 4.56 10.15
C GLU A 144 -14.48 5.06 8.76
N ALA A 145 -13.17 5.04 8.50
CA ALA A 145 -12.57 5.56 7.27
C ALA A 145 -12.23 4.43 6.29
N ARG A 146 -13.27 3.76 5.78
CA ARG A 146 -13.18 2.77 4.70
C ARG A 146 -13.25 3.47 3.35
N ARG A 147 -12.42 3.03 2.39
CA ARG A 147 -12.39 3.57 1.04
C ARG A 147 -11.99 2.50 0.05
N ASP A 148 -12.62 2.56 -1.11
CA ASP A 148 -12.28 1.74 -2.27
C ASP A 148 -11.61 2.61 -3.32
N GLY A 149 -10.55 2.11 -3.93
CA GLY A 149 -9.86 2.84 -4.99
C GLY A 149 -8.39 2.52 -5.10
N TYR A 150 -7.60 3.58 -5.26
CA TYR A 150 -6.17 3.54 -5.54
C TYR A 150 -5.40 4.40 -4.55
N ARG A 151 -4.15 4.07 -4.33
CA ARG A 151 -3.24 4.88 -3.52
C ARG A 151 -2.38 5.76 -4.42
N ALA A 152 -2.47 7.07 -4.25
CA ALA A 152 -1.58 8.02 -4.88
C ALA A 152 -0.45 8.36 -3.90
N HIS A 153 0.78 8.14 -4.32
CA HIS A 153 2.01 8.49 -3.61
C HIS A 153 2.63 9.72 -4.28
N VAL A 154 3.12 10.63 -3.47
CA VAL A 154 3.71 11.89 -3.96
C VAL A 154 4.95 12.24 -3.15
N ALA A 155 6.04 12.55 -3.86
CA ALA A 155 7.17 13.27 -3.33
C ALA A 155 7.07 14.72 -3.81
N ALA A 156 7.30 15.68 -2.93
CA ALA A 156 7.30 17.09 -3.28
C ALA A 156 8.41 17.80 -2.51
N ASP A 157 9.02 18.76 -3.15
CA ASP A 157 9.90 19.72 -2.49
C ASP A 157 9.08 20.55 -1.49
N PRO A 158 9.40 20.51 -0.19
CA PRO A 158 8.62 21.17 0.83
C PRO A 158 8.73 22.71 0.78
N GLU A 159 9.75 23.27 0.15
CA GLU A 159 9.93 24.73 0.05
C GLU A 159 9.16 25.32 -1.13
N THR A 160 9.15 24.63 -2.25
CA THR A 160 8.51 25.10 -3.47
C THR A 160 7.12 24.51 -3.68
N GLY A 161 6.82 23.37 -3.10
CA GLY A 161 5.61 22.60 -3.37
C GLY A 161 5.59 21.98 -4.77
N ILE A 162 6.72 21.95 -5.46
CA ILE A 162 6.87 21.27 -6.75
C ILE A 162 6.88 19.77 -6.48
N ILE A 163 6.08 19.03 -7.25
CA ILE A 163 6.02 17.58 -7.15
C ILE A 163 7.17 17.02 -7.96
N THR A 164 8.04 16.27 -7.29
CA THR A 164 9.27 15.68 -7.83
C THR A 164 9.12 14.18 -8.11
N GLY A 165 8.11 13.54 -7.53
CA GLY A 165 7.80 12.13 -7.78
C GLY A 165 6.33 11.84 -7.56
N GLU A 166 5.75 11.01 -8.41
CA GLU A 166 4.38 10.53 -8.27
C GLU A 166 4.22 9.11 -8.79
N LYS A 167 3.42 8.32 -8.07
CA LYS A 167 3.02 6.97 -8.49
C LYS A 167 1.63 6.66 -7.98
N LEU A 168 0.80 6.06 -8.83
CA LEU A 168 -0.48 5.52 -8.43
C LEU A 168 -0.40 3.99 -8.43
N THR A 169 -0.83 3.39 -7.32
CA THR A 169 -0.81 1.94 -7.11
C THR A 169 -2.19 1.43 -6.72
N LYS A 170 -2.35 0.11 -6.66
CA LYS A 170 -3.47 -0.50 -5.93
C LYS A 170 -3.45 0.00 -4.49
N ALA A 171 -4.60 0.09 -3.84
CA ALA A 171 -4.67 0.60 -2.46
C ALA A 171 -4.20 -0.42 -1.40
N ALA A 172 -4.07 -1.70 -1.78
CA ALA A 172 -3.60 -2.80 -0.94
C ALA A 172 -2.38 -3.49 -1.58
N GLY A 173 -1.77 -4.42 -0.84
CA GLY A 173 -0.51 -5.10 -1.21
C GLY A 173 0.71 -4.46 -0.55
N GLN A 174 1.65 -5.30 -0.09
CA GLN A 174 2.86 -4.83 0.59
C GLN A 174 3.75 -4.01 -0.34
N GLU A 175 3.84 -4.39 -1.61
CA GLU A 175 4.56 -3.68 -2.67
C GLU A 175 3.98 -2.28 -2.96
N ASN A 176 2.72 -2.05 -2.63
CA ASN A 176 2.00 -0.79 -2.78
C ASN A 176 2.02 0.06 -1.49
N SER A 177 2.75 -0.38 -0.47
CA SER A 177 2.83 0.33 0.80
C SER A 177 3.62 1.64 0.67
N ASP A 178 3.34 2.57 1.58
CA ASP A 178 4.00 3.87 1.60
C ASP A 178 5.53 3.77 1.64
N PRO A 179 6.15 2.91 2.48
CA PRO A 179 7.61 2.76 2.50
C PRO A 179 8.18 2.11 1.25
N ALA A 180 7.47 1.14 0.65
CA ALA A 180 7.94 0.46 -0.56
C ALA A 180 8.04 1.42 -1.74
N VAL A 181 6.98 2.20 -2.00
CA VAL A 181 6.98 3.19 -3.08
C VAL A 181 7.93 4.36 -2.78
N ALA A 182 8.09 4.75 -1.52
CA ALA A 182 9.06 5.78 -1.13
C ALA A 182 10.50 5.33 -1.42
N ALA A 183 10.85 4.07 -1.21
CA ALA A 183 12.16 3.53 -1.55
C ALA A 183 12.44 3.62 -3.06
N GLU A 184 11.42 3.40 -3.90
CA GLU A 184 11.56 3.60 -5.36
C GLU A 184 11.88 5.07 -5.70
N PHE A 185 11.21 6.03 -5.05
CA PHE A 185 11.50 7.45 -5.28
C PHE A 185 12.92 7.84 -4.85
N VAL A 186 13.41 7.29 -3.72
CA VAL A 186 14.80 7.50 -3.28
C VAL A 186 15.78 6.98 -4.32
N THR A 187 15.58 5.75 -4.80
CA THR A 187 16.47 5.13 -5.80
C THR A 187 16.41 5.85 -7.15
N ALA A 188 15.22 6.30 -7.60
CA ALA A 188 15.08 7.04 -8.86
C ALA A 188 15.75 8.43 -8.78
N GLY A 189 15.72 9.08 -7.61
CA GLY A 189 16.39 10.37 -7.39
C GLY A 189 17.92 10.27 -7.50
N THR A 190 18.51 9.16 -7.04
CA THR A 190 19.96 8.91 -7.17
C THR A 190 20.40 8.58 -8.59
N ALA A 191 19.54 7.91 -9.38
CA ALA A 191 19.85 7.59 -10.78
C ALA A 191 19.84 8.82 -11.72
N GLY A 192 19.19 9.92 -11.29
CA GLY A 192 19.14 11.17 -12.06
C GLY A 192 20.39 12.06 -11.92
N THR A 193 21.28 11.77 -10.99
CA THR A 193 22.56 12.49 -10.82
C THR A 193 23.69 11.94 -11.68
N ASP A 194 23.56 10.70 -12.20
CA ASP A 194 24.49 10.11 -13.15
C ASP A 194 23.98 10.27 -14.60
N GLY A 195 23.97 11.52 -15.09
CA GLY A 195 24.00 11.92 -16.48
C GLY A 195 23.22 11.09 -17.50
N ALA A 196 21.88 11.15 -17.52
CA ALA A 196 21.10 10.85 -18.70
C ALA A 196 20.61 12.16 -19.34
N ALA A 197 21.40 12.70 -20.27
CA ALA A 197 20.99 13.78 -21.15
C ALA A 197 19.79 13.33 -21.99
N ALA A 198 18.64 14.01 -21.82
CA ALA A 198 17.56 13.92 -22.79
C ALA A 198 18.05 14.43 -24.15
N PRO A 199 17.66 13.82 -25.31
CA PRO A 199 18.07 14.29 -26.62
C PRO A 199 17.33 15.58 -26.97
N GLY A 200 17.98 16.70 -26.75
CA GLY A 200 17.54 18.02 -27.17
C GLY A 200 18.75 18.94 -27.18
N GLN A 201 19.31 19.18 -28.38
CA GLN A 201 20.49 20.00 -28.62
C GLN A 201 20.36 21.40 -28.01
N GLY A 202 21.16 21.67 -26.99
CA GLY A 202 21.45 22.99 -26.48
C GLY A 202 22.98 23.11 -26.33
N VAL A 203 23.55 24.14 -26.92
CA VAL A 203 24.97 24.48 -26.93
C VAL A 203 25.50 24.55 -25.49
N PRO A 204 26.67 23.95 -25.17
CA PRO A 204 27.24 24.01 -23.82
C PRO A 204 27.74 25.44 -23.55
N ASP A 205 27.30 26.00 -22.43
CA ASP A 205 27.85 27.24 -21.86
C ASP A 205 29.21 26.92 -21.19
N PRO A 206 30.31 27.56 -21.57
CA PRO A 206 31.66 27.25 -21.09
C PRO A 206 31.99 27.93 -19.76
N GLY A 207 31.06 27.98 -18.79
CA GLY A 207 31.23 28.77 -17.57
C GLY A 207 30.92 28.09 -16.23
N CYS A 208 30.49 26.87 -16.17
CA CYS A 208 30.27 26.16 -14.89
C CYS A 208 31.40 25.15 -14.65
N SER A 209 32.44 25.58 -13.95
CA SER A 209 33.43 24.72 -13.32
C SER A 209 32.73 23.84 -12.27
N GLY A 210 32.80 22.49 -12.47
CA GLY A 210 32.36 21.51 -11.49
C GLY A 210 33.13 21.69 -10.18
N GLY A 211 32.45 22.20 -9.18
CA GLY A 211 32.86 22.07 -7.81
C GLY A 211 32.26 20.78 -7.29
N ASP A 212 33.08 19.84 -6.80
CA ASP A 212 32.66 18.75 -5.94
C ASP A 212 32.01 19.38 -4.71
N SER A 213 30.66 19.51 -4.71
CA SER A 213 29.95 20.05 -3.57
C SER A 213 29.53 18.90 -2.65
N GLU A 214 30.03 18.94 -1.41
CA GLU A 214 29.59 18.14 -0.26
C GLU A 214 28.06 18.28 0.06
N ASP A 215 27.25 18.77 -0.86
CA ASP A 215 25.89 19.30 -0.59
C ASP A 215 24.77 18.58 -1.37
N ASP A 216 25.02 17.37 -1.85
CA ASP A 216 23.97 16.57 -2.53
C ASP A 216 23.07 15.76 -1.56
N THR A 217 23.22 16.01 -0.24
CA THR A 217 22.45 15.33 0.80
C THR A 217 21.03 15.86 0.88
N LEU A 218 20.06 15.12 0.37
CA LEU A 218 18.65 15.48 0.47
C LEU A 218 18.04 15.08 1.82
N ALA A 219 17.15 15.91 2.36
CA ALA A 219 16.33 15.59 3.51
C ALA A 219 14.97 15.01 3.08
N TRP A 220 14.65 13.79 3.51
CA TRP A 220 13.42 13.09 3.16
C TRP A 220 12.43 13.14 4.32
N TYR A 221 11.33 13.88 4.14
CA TYR A 221 10.27 14.06 5.13
C TYR A 221 9.14 13.08 4.92
N GLY A 222 8.71 12.39 5.97
CA GLY A 222 7.59 11.45 5.97
C GLY A 222 6.92 11.37 7.35
N ASP A 223 5.67 10.93 7.41
CA ASP A 223 5.03 10.62 8.68
C ASP A 223 5.52 9.27 9.24
N SER A 224 4.95 8.84 10.36
CA SER A 224 5.38 7.60 11.03
C SER A 224 5.09 6.32 10.22
N ALA A 225 4.24 6.36 9.19
CA ALA A 225 4.02 5.22 8.29
C ALA A 225 5.26 4.93 7.43
N TYR A 226 6.04 5.98 7.10
CA TYR A 226 7.31 5.88 6.40
C TYR A 226 8.49 5.49 7.30
N GLY A 227 8.31 5.43 8.62
CA GLY A 227 9.36 5.19 9.60
C GLY A 227 9.83 3.74 9.71
N THR A 228 9.85 2.96 8.63
CA THR A 228 10.32 1.56 8.60
C THR A 228 11.84 1.48 8.54
N GLY A 229 12.40 0.36 9.05
CA GLY A 229 13.84 0.13 8.99
C GLY A 229 14.37 0.05 7.57
N ASP A 230 13.62 -0.59 6.66
CA ASP A 230 14.03 -0.76 5.26
C ASP A 230 14.10 0.57 4.51
N LEU A 231 13.11 1.47 4.69
CA LEU A 231 13.16 2.78 4.05
C LEU A 231 14.27 3.66 4.63
N ARG A 232 14.52 3.59 5.95
CA ARG A 232 15.64 4.34 6.57
C ARG A 232 16.98 3.86 6.04
N ASP A 233 17.13 2.56 5.85
CA ASP A 233 18.30 1.95 5.25
C ASP A 233 18.50 2.43 3.80
N ALA A 234 17.43 2.40 2.99
CA ALA A 234 17.47 2.87 1.60
C ALA A 234 17.85 4.36 1.50
N ILE A 235 17.29 5.22 2.36
CA ILE A 235 17.62 6.65 2.39
C ILE A 235 19.08 6.85 2.79
N GLY A 236 19.57 6.14 3.82
CA GLY A 236 20.96 6.21 4.26
C GLY A 236 21.95 5.68 3.22
N ALA A 237 21.63 4.56 2.56
CA ALA A 237 22.44 3.98 1.48
C ALA A 237 22.54 4.92 0.26
N ALA A 238 21.52 5.75 0.04
CA ALA A 238 21.53 6.79 -0.99
C ALA A 238 22.27 8.09 -0.57
N GLY A 239 22.91 8.12 0.60
CA GLY A 239 23.61 9.32 1.11
C GLY A 239 22.68 10.41 1.61
N HIS A 240 21.42 10.14 1.87
CA HIS A 240 20.41 11.11 2.24
C HIS A 240 20.03 11.04 3.73
N LYS A 241 19.33 12.07 4.22
CA LYS A 241 18.87 12.17 5.61
C LYS A 241 17.38 11.86 5.75
N ALA A 242 17.02 10.92 6.64
CA ALA A 242 15.64 10.61 6.96
C ALA A 242 15.10 11.52 8.08
N VAL A 243 14.26 12.48 7.73
CA VAL A 243 13.53 13.36 8.68
C VAL A 243 12.10 12.83 8.82
N ILE A 244 11.99 11.65 9.44
CA ILE A 244 10.74 10.90 9.55
C ILE A 244 10.44 10.69 11.03
N LYS A 245 9.23 11.09 11.45
CA LYS A 245 8.78 10.87 12.83
C LYS A 245 8.74 9.35 13.12
N PRO A 246 9.48 8.84 14.11
CA PRO A 246 9.44 7.43 14.44
C PRO A 246 8.09 7.02 15.00
N LYS A 247 7.69 5.77 14.75
CA LYS A 247 6.48 5.21 15.35
C LYS A 247 6.71 5.02 16.85
N PRO A 248 5.81 5.52 17.72
CA PRO A 248 5.95 5.33 19.16
C PRO A 248 5.82 3.85 19.53
N LEU A 249 6.66 3.41 20.44
CA LEU A 249 6.56 2.07 21.01
C LEU A 249 5.40 2.00 22.01
N GLN A 250 4.67 0.88 21.96
CA GLN A 250 3.61 0.60 22.92
C GLN A 250 4.13 -0.47 23.90
N PRO A 251 4.20 -0.16 25.21
CA PRO A 251 4.52 -1.17 26.19
C PRO A 251 3.35 -2.14 26.37
N PRO A 252 3.57 -3.45 26.59
CA PRO A 252 2.49 -4.40 26.81
C PRO A 252 1.76 -4.21 28.14
N VAL A 253 2.37 -3.48 29.05
CA VAL A 253 1.78 -3.03 30.33
C VAL A 253 1.82 -1.51 30.35
N PRO A 254 0.72 -0.82 30.66
CA PRO A 254 0.71 0.63 30.73
C PRO A 254 1.80 1.18 31.67
N GLY A 255 2.64 2.10 31.16
CA GLY A 255 3.79 2.64 31.88
C GLY A 255 4.94 1.65 32.13
N GLY A 256 4.89 0.50 31.48
CA GLY A 256 5.92 -0.54 31.57
C GLY A 256 7.01 -0.40 30.53
N PHE A 257 7.81 -1.46 30.38
CA PHE A 257 8.97 -1.50 29.51
C PHE A 257 8.58 -1.67 28.02
N THR A 258 9.17 -0.84 27.19
CA THR A 258 9.12 -0.93 25.72
C THR A 258 10.27 -1.77 25.16
N LEU A 259 10.37 -1.85 23.85
CA LEU A 259 11.49 -2.53 23.20
C LEU A 259 12.84 -1.83 23.45
N ASP A 260 12.84 -0.51 23.61
CA ASP A 260 14.07 0.29 23.81
C ASP A 260 14.66 0.14 25.22
N ASP A 261 13.92 -0.41 26.18
CA ASP A 261 14.42 -0.74 27.53
C ASP A 261 15.23 -2.05 27.56
N PHE A 262 15.30 -2.76 26.43
CA PHE A 262 16.09 -4.00 26.28
C PHE A 262 17.33 -3.70 25.46
N THR A 263 18.52 -4.04 25.99
CA THR A 263 19.78 -3.84 25.30
C THR A 263 20.04 -4.96 24.30
N ALA A 264 20.06 -4.65 23.01
CA ALA A 264 20.40 -5.59 21.95
C ALA A 264 21.90 -5.49 21.60
N ASP A 265 22.57 -6.63 21.55
CA ASP A 265 23.92 -6.79 21.01
C ASP A 265 23.83 -7.66 19.75
N GLU A 266 23.87 -6.99 18.59
CA GLU A 266 23.75 -7.66 17.28
C GLU A 266 24.99 -8.50 16.96
N GLN A 267 26.18 -8.11 17.46
CA GLN A 267 27.43 -8.88 17.22
C GLN A 267 27.44 -10.18 18.02
N ALA A 268 27.02 -10.12 19.28
CA ALA A 268 26.87 -11.29 20.12
C ALA A 268 25.59 -12.09 19.82
N GLY A 269 24.65 -11.54 19.02
CA GLY A 269 23.35 -12.14 18.74
C GLY A 269 22.48 -12.31 19.99
N THR A 270 22.53 -11.35 20.92
CA THR A 270 21.84 -11.44 22.21
C THR A 270 21.05 -10.19 22.56
N VAL A 271 20.10 -10.35 23.49
CA VAL A 271 19.36 -9.24 24.11
C VAL A 271 19.31 -9.41 25.61
N THR A 272 19.62 -8.35 26.34
CA THR A 272 19.55 -8.28 27.81
C THR A 272 18.30 -7.47 28.22
N CYS A 273 17.47 -8.07 29.09
CA CYS A 273 16.28 -7.42 29.62
C CYS A 273 16.62 -6.45 30.78
N PRO A 274 15.68 -5.58 31.20
CA PRO A 274 15.89 -4.63 32.32
C PRO A 274 16.23 -5.29 33.67
N ALA A 275 15.95 -6.60 33.83
CA ALA A 275 16.36 -7.38 35.01
C ALA A 275 17.75 -8.02 34.87
N GLY A 276 18.52 -7.70 33.82
CA GLY A 276 19.88 -8.21 33.59
C GLY A 276 19.95 -9.63 33.00
N ILE A 277 18.83 -10.20 32.54
CA ILE A 277 18.81 -11.53 31.93
C ILE A 277 19.08 -11.43 30.45
N THR A 278 20.07 -12.15 29.94
CA THR A 278 20.46 -12.20 28.53
C THR A 278 19.90 -13.45 27.86
N ARG A 279 19.39 -13.30 26.61
CA ARG A 279 18.89 -14.38 25.75
C ARG A 279 19.36 -14.18 24.32
N SER A 280 19.57 -15.29 23.61
CA SER A 280 19.95 -15.28 22.20
C SER A 280 18.80 -14.84 21.29
N ILE A 281 19.15 -14.16 20.20
CA ILE A 281 18.25 -13.84 19.10
C ILE A 281 18.10 -15.10 18.24
N THR A 282 16.87 -15.56 18.01
CA THR A 282 16.62 -16.71 17.12
C THR A 282 16.80 -16.33 15.64
N PRO A 283 16.94 -17.32 14.72
CA PRO A 283 16.98 -17.05 13.27
C PRO A 283 15.78 -16.24 12.75
N THR A 284 14.61 -16.39 13.39
CA THR A 284 13.40 -15.63 13.08
C THR A 284 13.35 -14.27 13.78
N ARG A 285 14.49 -13.80 14.33
CA ARG A 285 14.64 -12.52 15.03
C ARG A 285 13.73 -12.36 16.26
N ASN A 286 13.36 -13.47 16.89
CA ASN A 286 12.64 -13.47 18.17
C ASN A 286 13.60 -13.69 19.34
N VAL A 287 13.26 -13.10 20.50
CA VAL A 287 13.97 -13.28 21.77
C VAL A 287 12.97 -13.71 22.82
N ILE A 288 13.15 -14.91 23.38
CA ILE A 288 12.20 -15.53 24.31
C ILE A 288 12.82 -15.58 25.71
N PHE A 289 12.29 -14.82 26.65
CA PHE A 289 12.73 -14.82 28.04
C PHE A 289 12.08 -15.95 28.87
N GLY A 290 10.88 -16.38 28.49
CA GLY A 290 10.25 -17.62 28.96
C GLY A 290 10.18 -17.74 30.49
N ALA A 291 10.60 -18.88 30.99
CA ALA A 291 10.57 -19.23 32.42
C ALA A 291 11.36 -18.26 33.32
N ALA A 292 12.36 -17.56 32.78
CA ALA A 292 13.09 -16.56 33.53
C ALA A 292 12.23 -15.37 34.01
N CYS A 293 11.08 -15.17 33.39
CA CYS A 293 10.09 -14.16 33.81
C CYS A 293 9.22 -14.62 35.01
N GLY A 294 9.27 -15.92 35.38
CA GLY A 294 8.40 -16.48 36.43
C GLY A 294 8.63 -15.84 37.81
N SER A 295 9.86 -15.74 38.24
CA SER A 295 10.31 -15.15 39.51
C SER A 295 10.86 -13.73 39.38
N CYS A 296 10.74 -13.11 38.20
CA CYS A 296 11.28 -11.77 37.94
C CYS A 296 10.52 -10.67 38.71
N PRO A 297 11.22 -9.85 39.52
CA PRO A 297 10.56 -8.78 40.28
C PRO A 297 9.98 -7.67 39.39
N LEU A 298 10.48 -7.55 38.16
CA LEU A 298 10.02 -6.55 37.19
C LEU A 298 8.89 -7.06 36.27
N ARG A 299 8.42 -8.31 36.47
CA ARG A 299 7.43 -8.93 35.59
C ARG A 299 6.15 -8.09 35.42
N ALA A 300 5.63 -7.54 36.51
CA ALA A 300 4.38 -6.75 36.49
C ALA A 300 4.48 -5.51 35.59
N ARG A 301 5.69 -4.96 35.37
CA ARG A 301 5.95 -3.85 34.44
C ARG A 301 6.38 -4.30 33.05
N CYS A 302 6.66 -5.60 32.87
CA CYS A 302 7.30 -6.12 31.65
C CYS A 302 6.29 -6.83 30.73
N THR A 303 5.42 -7.70 31.29
CA THR A 303 4.55 -8.54 30.47
C THR A 303 3.33 -9.06 31.26
N THR A 304 2.20 -9.16 30.56
CA THR A 304 0.99 -9.84 31.03
C THR A 304 0.96 -11.32 30.60
N SER A 305 1.87 -11.75 29.74
CA SER A 305 1.90 -13.11 29.21
C SER A 305 2.22 -14.14 30.32
N LYS A 306 1.46 -15.23 30.37
CA LYS A 306 1.71 -16.35 31.29
C LYS A 306 3.04 -17.06 31.01
N THR A 307 3.47 -17.10 29.75
CA THR A 307 4.70 -17.77 29.27
C THR A 307 5.95 -16.87 29.31
N GLY A 308 5.84 -15.62 29.78
CA GLY A 308 6.93 -14.66 29.83
C GLY A 308 7.00 -13.73 28.62
N ARG A 309 8.00 -12.83 28.64
CA ARG A 309 8.19 -11.82 27.58
C ARG A 309 8.84 -12.45 26.34
N THR A 310 8.28 -12.14 25.19
CA THR A 310 8.88 -12.38 23.87
C THR A 310 9.03 -11.05 23.15
N LEU A 311 10.17 -10.84 22.50
CA LEU A 311 10.41 -9.69 21.62
C LEU A 311 10.56 -10.18 20.18
N SER A 312 10.07 -9.42 19.23
CA SER A 312 10.36 -9.56 17.80
C SER A 312 11.19 -8.37 17.37
N LEU A 313 12.40 -8.62 16.87
CA LEU A 313 13.32 -7.59 16.44
C LEU A 313 13.25 -7.43 14.92
N HIS A 314 13.15 -6.20 14.46
CA HIS A 314 13.29 -5.92 13.02
C HIS A 314 14.73 -6.23 12.57
N PRO A 315 14.99 -6.70 11.33
CA PRO A 315 16.36 -6.89 10.83
C PRO A 315 17.23 -5.64 10.96
N ARG A 316 16.62 -4.46 10.86
CA ARG A 316 17.26 -3.14 11.02
C ARG A 316 16.84 -2.45 12.32
N ASP A 317 16.73 -3.19 13.43
CA ASP A 317 16.29 -2.64 14.74
C ASP A 317 17.20 -1.51 15.23
N HIS A 318 18.50 -1.57 14.94
CA HIS A 318 19.46 -0.52 15.27
C HIS A 318 19.11 0.84 14.65
N LEU A 319 18.64 0.88 13.37
CA LEU A 319 18.20 2.12 12.73
C LEU A 319 16.92 2.67 13.37
N LEU A 320 16.02 1.78 13.77
CA LEU A 320 14.77 2.17 14.41
C LEU A 320 15.03 2.73 15.81
N ARG A 321 15.94 2.14 16.58
CA ARG A 321 16.37 2.64 17.91
C ARG A 321 17.09 3.99 17.79
N ALA A 322 18.05 4.10 16.88
CA ALA A 322 18.75 5.35 16.60
C ALA A 322 17.76 6.48 16.27
N ALA A 323 16.82 6.22 15.35
CA ALA A 323 15.81 7.21 14.97
C ALA A 323 14.93 7.65 16.14
N ARG A 324 14.56 6.77 17.07
CA ARG A 324 13.81 7.14 18.28
C ARG A 324 14.65 7.94 19.25
N ALA A 325 15.92 7.57 19.44
CA ALA A 325 16.85 8.29 20.28
C ALA A 325 17.13 9.70 19.75
N ASP A 326 17.42 9.85 18.43
CA ASP A 326 17.63 11.13 17.77
C ASP A 326 16.38 12.00 17.87
N TRP A 327 15.19 11.43 17.62
CA TRP A 327 13.93 12.16 17.75
C TRP A 327 13.67 12.66 19.17
N ALA A 328 14.04 11.89 20.18
CA ALA A 328 13.91 12.29 21.58
C ALA A 328 14.92 13.39 21.97
N ALA A 329 16.16 13.27 21.54
CA ALA A 329 17.27 14.13 21.93
C ALA A 329 17.35 15.42 21.11
N ASP A 330 17.13 15.36 19.78
CA ASP A 330 17.37 16.47 18.87
C ASP A 330 16.11 17.34 18.68
N THR A 331 16.10 18.52 19.29
CA THR A 331 15.02 19.51 19.12
C THR A 331 15.02 20.12 17.73
N ARG A 332 16.20 20.33 17.11
CA ARG A 332 16.31 20.91 15.77
C ARG A 332 15.71 19.98 14.72
N LEU A 333 15.90 18.67 14.87
CA LEU A 333 15.27 17.67 14.00
C LEU A 333 13.74 17.77 14.05
N ARG A 334 13.16 17.94 15.24
CA ARG A 334 11.70 18.10 15.41
C ARG A 334 11.18 19.42 14.85
N GLU A 335 11.92 20.50 15.02
CA GLU A 335 11.60 21.82 14.47
C GLU A 335 11.65 21.81 12.94
N ASP A 336 12.69 21.20 12.37
CA ASP A 336 12.83 21.00 10.93
C ASP A 336 11.66 20.19 10.36
N TYR A 337 11.32 19.06 10.98
CA TYR A 337 10.14 18.28 10.63
C TYR A 337 8.85 19.12 10.70
N ALA A 338 8.63 19.82 11.79
CA ALA A 338 7.42 20.64 11.99
C ALA A 338 7.29 21.76 10.95
N ARG A 339 8.41 22.31 10.49
CA ARG A 339 8.47 23.36 9.45
C ARG A 339 8.05 22.81 8.07
N HIS A 340 8.56 21.66 7.67
CA HIS A 340 8.48 21.17 6.30
C HIS A 340 7.33 20.18 6.06
N ARG A 341 6.97 19.37 7.05
CA ARG A 341 5.93 18.34 6.90
C ARG A 341 4.56 18.88 6.46
N PRO A 342 4.05 20.03 6.99
CA PRO A 342 2.75 20.58 6.55
C PRO A 342 2.71 20.94 5.06
N ASN A 343 3.84 21.30 4.46
CA ASN A 343 3.92 21.65 3.04
C ASN A 343 3.75 20.41 2.14
N VAL A 344 4.32 19.26 2.56
CA VAL A 344 4.13 17.96 1.88
C VAL A 344 2.67 17.52 1.97
N GLU A 345 2.05 17.65 3.15
CA GLU A 345 0.63 17.35 3.35
C GLU A 345 -0.28 18.24 2.50
N ARG A 346 0.10 19.50 2.31
CA ARG A 346 -0.61 20.43 1.41
C ARG A 346 -0.51 20.00 -0.05
N ALA A 347 0.65 19.52 -0.49
CA ALA A 347 0.84 19.03 -1.86
C ALA A 347 -0.09 17.82 -2.14
N ILE A 348 -0.13 16.82 -1.25
CA ILE A 348 -1.00 15.66 -1.42
C ILE A 348 -2.48 16.04 -1.33
N ALA A 349 -2.85 16.99 -0.45
CA ALA A 349 -4.21 17.48 -0.38
C ALA A 349 -4.65 18.14 -1.70
N GLN A 350 -3.78 18.90 -2.36
CA GLN A 350 -4.07 19.49 -3.68
C GLN A 350 -4.25 18.43 -4.77
N VAL A 351 -3.49 17.32 -4.71
CA VAL A 351 -3.68 16.18 -5.61
C VAL A 351 -5.05 15.55 -5.41
N ALA A 352 -5.48 15.37 -4.15
CA ALA A 352 -6.69 14.66 -3.79
C ALA A 352 -7.98 15.48 -3.88
N THR A 353 -7.89 16.80 -4.04
CA THR A 353 -9.08 17.67 -3.98
C THR A 353 -9.18 18.63 -5.17
N TRP A 354 -10.40 19.04 -5.49
CA TRP A 354 -10.69 20.10 -6.43
C TRP A 354 -11.81 20.98 -5.89
N ARG A 355 -11.56 22.29 -5.79
CA ARG A 355 -12.53 23.26 -5.23
C ARG A 355 -13.11 22.82 -3.88
N GLY A 356 -12.25 22.33 -2.98
CA GLY A 356 -12.64 21.88 -1.65
C GLY A 356 -13.34 20.51 -1.59
N ARG A 357 -13.59 19.86 -2.73
CA ARG A 357 -14.21 18.53 -2.79
C ARG A 357 -13.18 17.46 -3.11
N ARG A 358 -13.31 16.30 -2.50
CA ARG A 358 -12.49 15.14 -2.85
C ARG A 358 -12.76 14.70 -4.27
N LEU A 359 -11.69 14.36 -4.97
CA LEU A 359 -11.76 13.83 -6.32
C LEU A 359 -12.14 12.36 -6.29
N LYS A 360 -12.95 11.99 -7.27
CA LYS A 360 -13.21 10.63 -7.68
C LYS A 360 -12.51 10.40 -9.03
N LEU A 361 -11.79 9.28 -9.17
CA LEU A 361 -11.14 8.90 -10.41
C LEU A 361 -12.19 8.64 -11.50
N ARG A 362 -11.80 8.78 -12.75
CA ARG A 362 -12.69 8.61 -13.91
C ARG A 362 -12.32 7.43 -14.78
N TYR A 363 -11.12 6.90 -14.62
CA TYR A 363 -10.60 5.78 -15.41
C TYR A 363 -10.60 4.50 -14.59
N ARG A 364 -10.48 3.37 -15.27
CA ARG A 364 -10.29 2.05 -14.67
C ARG A 364 -8.85 1.62 -14.85
N GLY A 365 -8.37 0.80 -13.92
CA GLY A 365 -7.00 0.27 -13.91
C GLY A 365 -5.94 1.26 -13.45
N VAL A 366 -4.84 0.71 -12.94
CA VAL A 366 -3.69 1.48 -12.45
C VAL A 366 -3.09 2.34 -13.56
N THR A 367 -2.87 1.79 -14.76
CA THR A 367 -2.18 2.47 -15.86
C THR A 367 -2.86 3.77 -16.28
N SER A 368 -4.16 3.75 -16.55
CA SER A 368 -4.91 4.93 -16.98
C SER A 368 -5.00 5.99 -15.89
N ASN A 369 -5.21 5.55 -14.64
CA ASN A 369 -5.29 6.44 -13.50
C ASN A 369 -3.91 7.02 -13.12
N ASN A 370 -2.81 6.28 -13.31
CA ASN A 370 -1.45 6.80 -13.12
C ASN A 370 -1.12 7.87 -14.18
N ALA A 371 -1.50 7.65 -15.44
CA ALA A 371 -1.35 8.67 -16.49
C ALA A 371 -2.18 9.94 -16.19
N TRP A 372 -3.34 9.79 -15.57
CA TRP A 372 -4.12 10.93 -15.06
C TRP A 372 -3.38 11.64 -13.91
N LEU A 373 -2.83 10.88 -12.95
CA LEU A 373 -2.07 11.43 -11.83
C LEU A 373 -0.89 12.27 -12.32
N LYS A 374 -0.08 11.74 -13.24
CA LYS A 374 1.05 12.46 -13.86
C LYS A 374 0.65 13.80 -14.46
N ARG A 375 -0.43 13.82 -15.24
CA ARG A 375 -0.92 15.09 -15.82
C ARG A 375 -1.40 16.08 -14.76
N ARG A 376 -2.03 15.57 -13.70
CA ARG A 376 -2.51 16.40 -12.60
C ARG A 376 -1.36 17.00 -11.80
N THR A 377 -0.36 16.21 -11.45
CA THR A 377 0.83 16.67 -10.70
C THR A 377 1.65 17.67 -11.51
N ALA A 378 1.84 17.42 -12.81
CA ALA A 378 2.49 18.37 -13.72
C ALA A 378 1.74 19.72 -13.77
N ALA A 379 0.40 19.70 -13.86
CA ALA A 379 -0.39 20.93 -13.85
C ALA A 379 -0.30 21.68 -12.50
N LEU A 380 -0.22 20.96 -11.38
CA LEU A 380 -0.03 21.55 -10.05
C LEU A 380 1.35 22.19 -9.91
N SER A 381 2.40 21.49 -10.36
CA SER A 381 3.78 21.99 -10.36
C SER A 381 3.92 23.22 -11.27
N LEU A 382 3.34 23.20 -12.46
CA LEU A 382 3.33 24.37 -13.35
C LEU A 382 2.62 25.58 -12.71
N ARG A 383 1.49 25.35 -12.04
CA ARG A 383 0.80 26.41 -11.31
C ARG A 383 1.67 26.99 -10.19
N ASN A 384 2.40 26.16 -9.45
CA ASN A 384 3.33 26.60 -8.42
C ASN A 384 4.50 27.41 -9.01
N LEU A 385 5.06 26.97 -10.14
CA LEU A 385 6.11 27.70 -10.86
C LEU A 385 5.61 29.07 -11.36
N LEU A 386 4.41 29.14 -11.94
CA LEU A 386 3.81 30.39 -12.37
C LEU A 386 3.58 31.35 -11.19
N SER A 387 3.13 30.86 -10.04
CA SER A 387 2.96 31.69 -8.84
C SER A 387 4.26 32.20 -8.26
N ARG A 388 5.40 31.57 -8.61
CA ARG A 388 6.77 31.97 -8.26
C ARG A 388 7.42 32.83 -9.33
N GLY A 389 6.68 33.28 -10.34
CA GLY A 389 7.18 34.18 -11.37
C GLY A 389 7.78 33.49 -12.60
N LEU A 390 7.46 32.19 -12.85
CA LEU A 390 7.83 31.58 -14.12
C LEU A 390 7.15 32.34 -15.26
N ALA A 391 7.94 32.89 -16.15
CA ALA A 391 7.49 33.66 -17.31
C ALA A 391 8.34 33.35 -18.54
N ARG A 392 7.76 33.58 -19.72
CA ARG A 392 8.48 33.45 -20.98
C ARG A 392 9.01 34.81 -21.41
N ARG A 393 10.35 34.96 -21.47
CA ARG A 393 11.04 36.19 -21.91
C ARG A 393 11.97 35.82 -23.07
N GLY A 394 11.84 36.53 -24.21
CA GLY A 394 12.68 36.29 -25.38
C GLY A 394 12.63 34.86 -25.93
N GLY A 395 11.49 34.14 -25.75
CA GLY A 395 11.33 32.76 -26.20
C GLY A 395 11.79 31.69 -25.19
N VAL A 396 12.45 32.07 -24.09
CA VAL A 396 12.98 31.18 -23.04
C VAL A 396 12.14 31.31 -21.77
N TRP A 397 11.95 30.19 -21.06
CA TRP A 397 11.33 30.17 -19.75
C TRP A 397 12.33 30.62 -18.69
N VAL A 398 11.98 31.62 -17.91
CA VAL A 398 12.78 32.16 -16.80
C VAL A 398 11.95 32.22 -15.54
N LEU A 399 12.58 31.92 -14.39
CA LEU A 399 11.99 32.10 -13.08
C LEU A 399 12.43 33.46 -12.55
N ALA A 400 11.49 34.28 -12.07
CA ALA A 400 11.85 35.54 -11.41
C ALA A 400 12.56 35.18 -10.08
N THR A 401 13.78 35.70 -9.94
CA THR A 401 14.56 35.62 -8.69
C THR A 401 14.06 36.67 -7.68
#